data_640ea6a3c59dcb5e86305e39b99e0650
#
_entry.id   640ea6a3c59dcb5e86305e39b99e0650
#
_cell.length_a   1.000
_cell.length_b   1.000
_cell.length_c   1.000
_cell.angle_alpha   90.00
_cell.angle_beta   90.00
_cell.angle_gamma   90.00
#
_symmetry.space_group_name_H-M   'P 1'
#
loop_
_entity.id
_entity.type
_entity.pdbx_description
1 polymer ?
#
loop_
_entity_poly.entity_id
_entity_poly.type
_entity_poly.pdbx_seq_one_letter_code
_entity_poly.pdbx_strand_id
1 'polypeptide(L)'
;MKIAVAGTGYVGLSLATLLSQKHEVVALDVIPEKVEKINNRISPIQDEYIEKFFREKDLNLKCTLDYQDAFYGADYIIISTPTNYDPEKNFFDTSSVEDIIMKVKELGLDTTMIVKSTVPVGFTESMKRKYHIENIIFSPEFLREGKALYDNLYPSRIILGENSERAQIFANLLKEGALKENIDILYMNNTEAEAVKLFSNTYLALRVAYFNELDTYAELKGLSTKDIIDGVCLDPRIGDHYNNPSFGYGGYCLPKDTRQLLANYRDVPQNMIKAIVDSNETRKSHIANMILSQNPNTVGIYRLTMKKDSDNFRASAIQGVISNLSNHDIDILIYEPTLTIPYFNGYPVIQDFDEFTERSDIILANRLEKPLTRVRKKVYTRDLYSKD
;
A
#
# COMPACT_ATOMS: atom_id res chain seq x y z
N MET A 1 -11.14 -27.55 -0.33
CA MET A 1 -10.13 -27.39 0.72
C MET A 1 -10.65 -26.38 1.75
N LYS A 2 -10.21 -26.44 3.00
CA LYS A 2 -10.43 -25.39 3.99
C LYS A 2 -9.19 -24.48 4.03
N ILE A 3 -9.37 -23.19 3.93
CA ILE A 3 -8.28 -22.19 3.92
C ILE A 3 -8.56 -21.16 5.00
N ALA A 4 -7.61 -20.95 5.90
CA ALA A 4 -7.67 -19.87 6.87
C ALA A 4 -6.93 -18.63 6.35
N VAL A 5 -7.45 -17.44 6.63
CA VAL A 5 -6.82 -16.16 6.25
C VAL A 5 -6.73 -15.27 7.48
N ALA A 6 -5.53 -15.07 8.03
CA ALA A 6 -5.27 -14.22 9.18
C ALA A 6 -4.99 -12.77 8.73
N GLY A 7 -5.86 -11.85 9.16
CA GLY A 7 -5.88 -10.45 8.75
C GLY A 7 -6.83 -10.19 7.59
N THR A 8 -7.74 -9.22 7.75
CA THR A 8 -8.76 -8.82 6.75
C THR A 8 -8.53 -7.40 6.22
N GLY A 9 -7.27 -7.03 6.04
CA GLY A 9 -6.90 -5.84 5.25
C GLY A 9 -7.05 -6.10 3.74
N TYR A 10 -6.51 -5.20 2.90
CA TYR A 10 -6.60 -5.31 1.45
C TYR A 10 -6.11 -6.66 0.91
N VAL A 11 -4.96 -7.14 1.41
CA VAL A 11 -4.37 -8.43 0.99
C VAL A 11 -5.25 -9.59 1.42
N GLY A 12 -5.54 -9.70 2.71
CA GLY A 12 -6.25 -10.87 3.24
C GLY A 12 -7.69 -10.95 2.78
N LEU A 13 -8.44 -9.85 2.80
CA LEU A 13 -9.84 -9.87 2.39
C LEU A 13 -10.00 -10.15 0.90
N SER A 14 -9.12 -9.60 0.05
CA SER A 14 -9.16 -9.89 -1.38
C SER A 14 -8.84 -11.35 -1.69
N LEU A 15 -7.87 -11.97 -0.98
CA LEU A 15 -7.58 -13.39 -1.10
C LEU A 15 -8.71 -14.27 -0.54
N ALA A 16 -9.27 -13.90 0.62
CA ALA A 16 -10.41 -14.60 1.18
C ALA A 16 -11.61 -14.59 0.22
N THR A 17 -11.88 -13.45 -0.40
CA THR A 17 -12.95 -13.31 -1.42
C THR A 17 -12.64 -14.13 -2.67
N LEU A 18 -11.39 -14.07 -3.16
CA LEU A 18 -10.95 -14.82 -4.34
C LEU A 18 -11.14 -16.34 -4.15
N LEU A 19 -10.64 -16.87 -3.02
CA LEU A 19 -10.59 -18.30 -2.74
C LEU A 19 -11.95 -18.86 -2.35
N SER A 20 -12.79 -18.07 -1.68
CA SER A 20 -14.12 -18.50 -1.22
C SER A 20 -15.12 -18.75 -2.34
N GLN A 21 -14.79 -18.41 -3.58
CA GLN A 21 -15.59 -18.78 -4.76
C GLN A 21 -15.63 -20.31 -4.97
N LYS A 22 -14.62 -21.04 -4.53
CA LYS A 22 -14.46 -22.49 -4.78
C LYS A 22 -14.11 -23.31 -3.54
N HIS A 23 -13.69 -22.67 -2.47
CA HIS A 23 -13.19 -23.33 -1.27
C HIS A 23 -13.87 -22.78 -0.02
N GLU A 24 -13.84 -23.55 1.06
CA GLU A 24 -14.24 -23.06 2.38
C GLU A 24 -13.14 -22.13 2.91
N VAL A 25 -13.50 -20.86 3.20
CA VAL A 25 -12.57 -19.87 3.70
C VAL A 25 -13.04 -19.35 5.06
N VAL A 26 -12.16 -19.44 6.06
CA VAL A 26 -12.39 -18.85 7.38
C VAL A 26 -11.37 -17.73 7.59
N ALA A 27 -11.85 -16.50 7.56
CA ALA A 27 -11.02 -15.31 7.81
C ALA A 27 -10.96 -15.04 9.32
N LEU A 28 -9.79 -14.67 9.81
CA LEU A 28 -9.53 -14.26 11.19
C LEU A 28 -9.17 -12.78 11.23
N ASP A 29 -9.87 -12.00 12.05
CA ASP A 29 -9.46 -10.63 12.37
C ASP A 29 -9.63 -10.38 13.88
N VAL A 30 -8.94 -9.37 14.40
CA VAL A 30 -9.02 -8.98 15.83
C VAL A 30 -10.04 -7.87 16.08
N ILE A 31 -10.65 -7.32 15.04
CA ILE A 31 -11.59 -6.20 15.11
C ILE A 31 -13.03 -6.71 14.93
N PRO A 32 -13.87 -6.68 16.00
CA PRO A 32 -15.22 -7.25 15.97
C PRO A 32 -16.11 -6.66 14.85
N GLU A 33 -16.03 -5.34 14.64
CA GLU A 33 -16.86 -4.67 13.62
C GLU A 33 -16.50 -5.14 12.19
N LYS A 34 -15.22 -5.49 11.93
CA LYS A 34 -14.84 -6.06 10.64
C LYS A 34 -15.40 -7.46 10.47
N VAL A 35 -15.32 -8.29 11.52
CA VAL A 35 -15.88 -9.64 11.50
C VAL A 35 -17.38 -9.62 11.23
N GLU A 36 -18.12 -8.73 11.92
CA GLU A 36 -19.55 -8.56 11.71
C GLU A 36 -19.87 -8.12 10.28
N LYS A 37 -19.18 -7.09 9.77
CA LYS A 37 -19.35 -6.61 8.39
C LYS A 37 -19.15 -7.72 7.36
N ILE A 38 -18.05 -8.44 7.44
CA ILE A 38 -17.72 -9.51 6.48
C ILE A 38 -18.77 -10.62 6.49
N ASN A 39 -19.24 -11.04 7.68
CA ASN A 39 -20.29 -12.05 7.82
C ASN A 39 -21.62 -11.57 7.24
N ASN A 40 -21.90 -10.27 7.29
CA ASN A 40 -23.07 -9.63 6.68
C ASN A 40 -22.84 -9.25 5.20
N ARG A 41 -21.74 -9.66 4.57
CA ARG A 41 -21.37 -9.34 3.18
C ARG A 41 -21.24 -7.83 2.93
N ILE A 42 -20.73 -7.10 3.93
CA ILE A 42 -20.38 -5.69 3.83
C ILE A 42 -18.85 -5.58 3.87
N SER A 43 -18.24 -4.94 2.88
CA SER A 43 -16.79 -4.75 2.87
C SER A 43 -16.36 -3.75 3.95
N PRO A 44 -15.41 -4.10 4.84
CA PRO A 44 -14.83 -3.15 5.80
C PRO A 44 -13.75 -2.26 5.19
N ILE A 45 -13.41 -2.44 3.91
CA ILE A 45 -12.41 -1.68 3.16
C ILE A 45 -13.01 -1.20 1.84
N GLN A 46 -12.47 -0.12 1.27
CA GLN A 46 -12.89 0.38 -0.03
C GLN A 46 -12.25 -0.47 -1.14
N ASP A 47 -13.03 -1.33 -1.78
CA ASP A 47 -12.63 -2.09 -2.98
C ASP A 47 -13.90 -2.47 -3.75
N GLU A 48 -14.11 -1.83 -4.89
CA GLU A 48 -15.31 -1.99 -5.72
C GLU A 48 -15.56 -3.45 -6.11
N TYR A 49 -14.49 -4.21 -6.38
CA TYR A 49 -14.62 -5.61 -6.78
C TYR A 49 -15.00 -6.51 -5.59
N ILE A 50 -14.49 -6.24 -4.37
CA ILE A 50 -14.91 -6.98 -3.17
C ILE A 50 -16.38 -6.70 -2.89
N GLU A 51 -16.82 -5.43 -2.93
CA GLU A 51 -18.22 -5.05 -2.74
C GLU A 51 -19.14 -5.71 -3.77
N LYS A 52 -18.71 -5.73 -5.04
CA LYS A 52 -19.41 -6.42 -6.12
C LYS A 52 -19.52 -7.92 -5.86
N PHE A 53 -18.43 -8.59 -5.49
CA PHE A 53 -18.43 -10.02 -5.23
C PHE A 53 -19.27 -10.40 -4.02
N PHE A 54 -19.24 -9.60 -2.96
CA PHE A 54 -20.07 -9.78 -1.77
C PHE A 54 -21.57 -9.71 -2.10
N ARG A 55 -21.95 -8.87 -3.05
CA ARG A 55 -23.34 -8.71 -3.49
C ARG A 55 -23.79 -9.75 -4.50
N GLU A 56 -22.91 -10.17 -5.41
CA GLU A 56 -23.30 -10.91 -6.62
C GLU A 56 -22.88 -12.38 -6.63
N LYS A 57 -21.96 -12.80 -5.73
CA LYS A 57 -21.42 -14.15 -5.70
C LYS A 57 -21.84 -14.91 -4.44
N ASP A 58 -22.07 -16.21 -4.60
CA ASP A 58 -22.16 -17.11 -3.46
C ASP A 58 -20.72 -17.46 -3.00
N LEU A 59 -20.34 -16.92 -1.86
CA LEU A 59 -19.00 -17.04 -1.32
C LEU A 59 -19.04 -17.91 -0.04
N ASN A 60 -18.32 -19.03 -0.06
CA ASN A 60 -18.15 -19.87 1.13
C ASN A 60 -17.11 -19.23 2.09
N LEU A 61 -17.46 -18.04 2.58
CA LEU A 61 -16.63 -17.20 3.44
C LEU A 61 -17.30 -16.99 4.79
N LYS A 62 -16.59 -17.32 5.86
CA LYS A 62 -16.90 -16.96 7.25
C LYS A 62 -15.76 -16.12 7.82
N CYS A 63 -16.07 -15.21 8.72
CA CYS A 63 -15.08 -14.45 9.49
C CYS A 63 -15.28 -14.70 10.99
N THR A 64 -14.18 -14.78 11.76
CA THR A 64 -14.20 -15.09 13.19
C THR A 64 -13.14 -14.29 13.95
N LEU A 65 -13.35 -14.13 15.25
CA LEU A 65 -12.36 -13.61 16.22
C LEU A 65 -11.51 -14.74 16.84
N ASP A 66 -11.94 -16.00 16.66
CA ASP A 66 -11.31 -17.16 17.27
C ASP A 66 -10.35 -17.86 16.29
N TYR A 67 -9.06 -17.81 16.60
CA TYR A 67 -8.02 -18.45 15.78
C TYR A 67 -8.12 -19.98 15.78
N GLN A 68 -8.69 -20.61 16.80
CA GLN A 68 -8.91 -22.05 16.82
C GLN A 68 -9.97 -22.44 15.78
N ASP A 69 -11.09 -21.73 15.73
CA ASP A 69 -12.14 -21.92 14.72
C ASP A 69 -11.59 -21.73 13.29
N ALA A 70 -10.70 -20.75 13.09
CA ALA A 70 -10.09 -20.51 11.81
C ALA A 70 -9.10 -21.61 11.40
N PHE A 71 -8.20 -22.03 12.29
CA PHE A 71 -7.02 -22.82 11.93
C PHE A 71 -7.23 -24.33 12.01
N TYR A 72 -8.10 -24.85 12.89
CA TYR A 72 -8.35 -26.29 12.95
C TYR A 72 -8.93 -26.81 11.64
N GLY A 73 -8.27 -27.85 11.11
CA GLY A 73 -8.65 -28.50 9.86
C GLY A 73 -8.39 -27.68 8.58
N ALA A 74 -7.68 -26.55 8.67
CA ALA A 74 -7.25 -25.82 7.51
C ALA A 74 -6.11 -26.54 6.77
N ASP A 75 -6.20 -26.63 5.45
CA ASP A 75 -5.13 -27.15 4.57
C ASP A 75 -4.01 -26.10 4.40
N TYR A 76 -4.39 -24.81 4.39
CA TYR A 76 -3.48 -23.66 4.32
C TYR A 76 -3.90 -22.56 5.28
N ILE A 77 -2.91 -21.88 5.86
CA ILE A 77 -3.10 -20.67 6.67
C ILE A 77 -2.36 -19.52 5.99
N ILE A 78 -3.10 -18.57 5.45
CA ILE A 78 -2.56 -17.36 4.81
C ILE A 78 -2.38 -16.30 5.88
N ILE A 79 -1.16 -15.74 6.02
CA ILE A 79 -0.81 -14.70 6.98
C ILE A 79 -0.68 -13.38 6.24
N SER A 80 -1.63 -12.47 6.48
CA SER A 80 -1.70 -11.14 5.86
C SER A 80 -1.91 -10.03 6.90
N THR A 81 -1.38 -10.25 8.10
CA THR A 81 -1.39 -9.27 9.19
C THR A 81 -0.47 -8.09 8.90
N PRO A 82 -0.74 -6.88 9.44
CA PRO A 82 0.02 -5.68 9.11
C PRO A 82 1.46 -5.76 9.63
N THR A 83 2.41 -5.26 8.82
CA THR A 83 3.82 -5.07 9.20
C THR A 83 4.15 -3.59 9.05
N ASN A 84 4.07 -2.84 10.16
CA ASN A 84 4.39 -1.43 10.17
C ASN A 84 5.90 -1.23 10.23
N TYR A 85 6.40 -0.13 9.62
CA TYR A 85 7.78 0.27 9.77
C TYR A 85 7.95 1.04 11.08
N ASP A 86 8.87 0.56 11.93
CA ASP A 86 9.26 1.24 13.16
C ASP A 86 10.46 2.16 12.88
N PRO A 87 10.29 3.48 12.89
CA PRO A 87 11.36 4.42 12.57
C PRO A 87 12.46 4.48 13.64
N GLU A 88 12.19 4.07 14.89
CA GLU A 88 13.19 4.04 15.97
C GLU A 88 14.13 2.84 15.78
N LYS A 89 13.56 1.68 15.42
CA LYS A 89 14.33 0.47 15.13
C LYS A 89 14.87 0.43 13.71
N ASN A 90 14.39 1.30 12.81
CA ASN A 90 14.66 1.27 11.38
C ASN A 90 14.39 -0.12 10.77
N PHE A 91 13.27 -0.74 11.15
CA PHE A 91 12.93 -2.10 10.75
C PHE A 91 11.41 -2.34 10.81
N PHE A 92 10.92 -3.35 10.07
CA PHE A 92 9.51 -3.75 10.18
C PHE A 92 9.21 -4.37 11.54
N ASP A 93 8.08 -3.97 12.12
CA ASP A 93 7.47 -4.71 13.22
C ASP A 93 6.74 -5.93 12.63
N THR A 94 7.34 -7.10 12.81
CA THR A 94 6.83 -8.39 12.34
C THR A 94 6.07 -9.16 13.42
N SER A 95 5.85 -8.56 14.60
CA SER A 95 5.24 -9.21 15.75
C SER A 95 3.89 -9.84 15.46
N SER A 96 3.06 -9.20 14.63
CA SER A 96 1.76 -9.71 14.23
C SER A 96 1.85 -10.99 13.38
N VAL A 97 2.87 -11.11 12.53
CA VAL A 97 3.13 -12.30 11.71
C VAL A 97 3.66 -13.43 12.60
N GLU A 98 4.58 -13.09 13.50
CA GLU A 98 5.15 -14.06 14.46
C GLU A 98 4.08 -14.62 15.41
N ASP A 99 3.15 -13.77 15.86
CA ASP A 99 2.02 -14.20 16.73
C ASP A 99 1.16 -15.28 16.05
N ILE A 100 0.87 -15.13 14.76
CA ILE A 100 0.13 -16.16 14.01
C ILE A 100 0.94 -17.45 13.90
N ILE A 101 2.23 -17.35 13.58
CA ILE A 101 3.13 -18.54 13.51
C ILE A 101 3.14 -19.28 14.86
N MET A 102 3.23 -18.54 15.98
CA MET A 102 3.21 -19.11 17.32
C MET A 102 1.88 -19.81 17.63
N LYS A 103 0.74 -19.19 17.32
CA LYS A 103 -0.58 -19.79 17.50
C LYS A 103 -0.75 -21.09 16.74
N VAL A 104 -0.28 -21.16 15.49
CA VAL A 104 -0.31 -22.40 14.70
C VAL A 104 0.55 -23.48 15.35
N LYS A 105 1.73 -23.12 15.84
CA LYS A 105 2.63 -24.04 16.55
C LYS A 105 2.04 -24.51 17.88
N GLU A 106 1.44 -23.63 18.68
CA GLU A 106 0.80 -23.97 19.99
C GLU A 106 -0.37 -24.94 19.80
N LEU A 107 -1.09 -24.86 18.69
CA LEU A 107 -2.15 -25.80 18.35
C LEU A 107 -1.62 -27.14 17.84
N GLY A 108 -0.31 -27.30 17.67
CA GLY A 108 0.32 -28.52 17.18
C GLY A 108 -0.04 -28.84 15.71
N LEU A 109 -0.36 -27.84 14.91
CA LEU A 109 -0.76 -28.00 13.51
C LEU A 109 0.47 -28.06 12.59
N ASP A 110 0.47 -29.03 11.67
CA ASP A 110 1.46 -29.13 10.58
C ASP A 110 0.92 -28.53 9.26
N THR A 111 -0.02 -27.60 9.38
CA THR A 111 -0.63 -26.92 8.26
C THR A 111 0.37 -25.96 7.59
N THR A 112 0.39 -25.93 6.26
CA THR A 112 1.26 -25.01 5.50
C THR A 112 0.84 -23.56 5.71
N MET A 113 1.75 -22.75 6.24
CA MET A 113 1.59 -21.32 6.40
C MET A 113 2.13 -20.56 5.19
N ILE A 114 1.32 -19.66 4.64
CA ILE A 114 1.70 -18.80 3.52
C ILE A 114 1.79 -17.35 4.00
N VAL A 115 2.99 -16.83 4.12
CA VAL A 115 3.22 -15.42 4.50
C VAL A 115 3.01 -14.52 3.28
N LYS A 116 1.99 -13.68 3.34
CA LYS A 116 1.67 -12.64 2.34
C LYS A 116 2.03 -11.24 2.82
N SER A 117 2.19 -11.06 4.14
CA SER A 117 2.66 -9.80 4.71
C SER A 117 4.07 -9.48 4.21
N THR A 118 4.33 -8.20 3.92
CA THR A 118 5.68 -7.77 3.55
C THR A 118 6.60 -7.86 4.76
N VAL A 119 7.68 -8.61 4.63
CA VAL A 119 8.66 -8.88 5.70
C VAL A 119 10.07 -8.52 5.25
N PRO A 120 11.04 -8.38 6.17
CA PRO A 120 12.45 -8.20 5.82
C PRO A 120 13.02 -9.41 5.07
N VAL A 121 14.01 -9.18 4.22
CA VAL A 121 14.72 -10.27 3.52
C VAL A 121 15.40 -11.22 4.52
N GLY A 122 15.12 -12.50 4.42
CA GLY A 122 15.60 -13.55 5.31
C GLY A 122 14.67 -13.85 6.51
N PHE A 123 13.51 -13.17 6.61
CA PHE A 123 12.55 -13.36 7.69
C PHE A 123 12.04 -14.80 7.76
N THR A 124 11.54 -15.35 6.66
CA THR A 124 10.94 -16.70 6.67
C THR A 124 11.94 -17.76 7.11
N GLU A 125 13.16 -17.70 6.62
CA GLU A 125 14.22 -18.63 7.05
C GLU A 125 14.63 -18.40 8.50
N SER A 126 14.54 -17.19 9.02
CA SER A 126 14.77 -16.91 10.44
C SER A 126 13.67 -17.52 11.32
N MET A 127 12.41 -17.47 10.86
CA MET A 127 11.27 -18.09 11.57
C MET A 127 11.37 -19.62 11.57
N LYS A 128 11.75 -20.23 10.45
CA LYS A 128 12.03 -21.68 10.39
C LYS A 128 13.03 -22.10 11.47
N ARG A 129 14.17 -21.40 11.53
CA ARG A 129 15.20 -21.67 12.55
C ARG A 129 14.74 -21.40 13.97
N LYS A 130 14.09 -20.24 14.20
CA LYS A 130 13.66 -19.81 15.56
C LYS A 130 12.64 -20.75 16.17
N TYR A 131 11.69 -21.22 15.36
CA TYR A 131 10.56 -22.03 15.83
C TYR A 131 10.69 -23.52 15.51
N HIS A 132 11.77 -23.95 14.82
CA HIS A 132 11.98 -25.32 14.35
C HIS A 132 10.77 -25.86 13.56
N ILE A 133 10.37 -25.11 12.52
CA ILE A 133 9.27 -25.42 11.61
C ILE A 133 9.73 -25.36 10.16
N GLU A 134 9.15 -26.21 9.29
CA GLU A 134 9.45 -26.23 7.86
C GLU A 134 8.21 -25.90 6.99
N ASN A 135 7.03 -25.82 7.61
CA ASN A 135 5.76 -25.65 6.94
C ASN A 135 5.37 -24.18 6.73
N ILE A 136 6.34 -23.32 6.39
CA ILE A 136 6.15 -21.90 6.14
C ILE A 136 6.77 -21.50 4.79
N ILE A 137 5.99 -20.81 3.95
CA ILE A 137 6.38 -20.35 2.61
C ILE A 137 6.05 -18.87 2.50
N PHE A 138 6.95 -18.06 1.94
CA PHE A 138 6.68 -16.69 1.58
C PHE A 138 6.07 -16.62 0.17
N SER A 139 5.03 -15.82 0.00
CA SER A 139 4.44 -15.54 -1.30
C SER A 139 4.07 -14.06 -1.41
N PRO A 140 4.87 -13.24 -2.12
CA PRO A 140 4.63 -11.81 -2.22
C PRO A 140 3.28 -11.48 -2.86
N GLU A 141 2.76 -10.30 -2.54
CA GLU A 141 1.63 -9.67 -3.22
C GLU A 141 2.10 -8.45 -4.03
N PHE A 142 1.38 -8.13 -5.09
CA PHE A 142 1.68 -6.99 -5.98
C PHE A 142 0.40 -6.18 -6.28
N LEU A 143 -0.51 -6.13 -5.33
CA LEU A 143 -1.79 -5.46 -5.46
C LEU A 143 -1.72 -3.95 -5.15
N ARG A 144 -2.72 -3.24 -5.63
CA ARG A 144 -2.96 -1.83 -5.35
C ARG A 144 -4.12 -1.68 -4.37
N GLU A 145 -3.96 -0.81 -3.37
CA GLU A 145 -5.06 -0.44 -2.48
C GLU A 145 -6.25 0.10 -3.29
N GLY A 146 -7.47 -0.29 -2.92
CA GLY A 146 -8.69 0.03 -3.65
C GLY A 146 -8.96 -0.81 -4.92
N LYS A 147 -7.99 -1.64 -5.34
CA LYS A 147 -8.10 -2.56 -6.49
C LYS A 147 -7.56 -3.97 -6.17
N ALA A 148 -7.55 -4.32 -4.90
CA ALA A 148 -6.86 -5.53 -4.43
C ALA A 148 -7.48 -6.81 -5.03
N LEU A 149 -8.80 -6.93 -5.06
CA LEU A 149 -9.43 -8.09 -5.68
C LEU A 149 -9.26 -8.10 -7.20
N TYR A 150 -9.33 -6.93 -7.86
CA TYR A 150 -9.06 -6.85 -9.31
C TYR A 150 -7.65 -7.37 -9.63
N ASP A 151 -6.63 -6.93 -8.87
CA ASP A 151 -5.25 -7.33 -9.09
C ASP A 151 -5.02 -8.83 -8.79
N ASN A 152 -5.80 -9.45 -7.89
CA ASN A 152 -5.82 -10.89 -7.67
C ASN A 152 -6.60 -11.68 -8.75
N LEU A 153 -7.63 -11.08 -9.36
CA LEU A 153 -8.34 -11.66 -10.50
C LEU A 153 -7.50 -11.61 -11.79
N TYR A 154 -6.66 -10.59 -11.94
CA TYR A 154 -5.78 -10.40 -13.10
C TYR A 154 -4.31 -10.22 -12.66
N PRO A 155 -3.71 -11.19 -11.97
CA PRO A 155 -2.38 -11.03 -11.42
C PRO A 155 -1.33 -10.92 -12.54
N SER A 156 -0.34 -10.05 -12.31
CA SER A 156 0.81 -9.94 -13.22
C SER A 156 1.63 -11.23 -13.20
N ARG A 157 1.79 -11.82 -12.03
CA ARG A 157 2.52 -13.06 -11.75
C ARG A 157 2.15 -13.62 -10.38
N ILE A 158 2.45 -14.89 -10.15
CA ILE A 158 2.38 -15.57 -8.85
C ILE A 158 3.80 -16.04 -8.50
N ILE A 159 4.25 -15.76 -7.27
CA ILE A 159 5.58 -16.16 -6.80
C ILE A 159 5.44 -16.93 -5.50
N LEU A 160 6.13 -18.07 -5.40
CA LEU A 160 6.21 -18.91 -4.21
C LEU A 160 7.67 -19.07 -3.79
N GLY A 161 7.93 -18.90 -2.50
CA GLY A 161 9.24 -19.02 -1.88
C GLY A 161 9.73 -20.47 -1.68
N GLU A 162 9.12 -21.42 -2.37
CA GLU A 162 9.48 -22.83 -2.31
C GLU A 162 9.11 -23.52 -3.63
N ASN A 163 9.91 -24.50 -4.05
CA ASN A 163 9.57 -25.37 -5.19
C ASN A 163 9.21 -26.76 -4.67
N SER A 164 7.96 -26.94 -4.26
CA SER A 164 7.44 -28.17 -3.71
C SER A 164 6.00 -28.40 -4.17
N GLU A 165 5.48 -29.62 -3.91
CA GLU A 165 4.09 -29.97 -4.24
C GLU A 165 3.10 -29.05 -3.52
N ARG A 166 3.31 -28.76 -2.23
CA ARG A 166 2.43 -27.85 -1.47
C ARG A 166 2.44 -26.41 -2.02
N ALA A 167 3.59 -25.91 -2.50
CA ALA A 167 3.66 -24.62 -3.16
C ALA A 167 2.93 -24.61 -4.51
N GLN A 168 3.04 -25.71 -5.30
CA GLN A 168 2.34 -25.88 -6.56
C GLN A 168 0.82 -25.93 -6.37
N ILE A 169 0.34 -26.68 -5.35
CA ILE A 169 -1.08 -26.70 -4.99
C ILE A 169 -1.56 -25.29 -4.64
N PHE A 170 -0.85 -24.55 -3.79
CA PHE A 170 -1.24 -23.19 -3.44
C PHE A 170 -1.25 -22.23 -4.63
N ALA A 171 -0.27 -22.32 -5.53
CA ALA A 171 -0.25 -21.54 -6.77
C ALA A 171 -1.49 -21.84 -7.64
N ASN A 172 -1.89 -23.11 -7.72
CA ASN A 172 -3.10 -23.51 -8.46
C ASN A 172 -4.38 -22.98 -7.81
N LEU A 173 -4.47 -22.93 -6.45
CA LEU A 173 -5.62 -22.32 -5.76
C LEU A 173 -5.79 -20.84 -6.16
N LEU A 174 -4.70 -20.09 -6.23
CA LEU A 174 -4.73 -18.70 -6.67
C LEU A 174 -5.13 -18.59 -8.15
N LYS A 175 -4.59 -19.45 -9.00
CA LYS A 175 -4.92 -19.50 -10.44
C LYS A 175 -6.37 -19.86 -10.68
N GLU A 176 -6.93 -20.79 -9.92
CA GLU A 176 -8.34 -21.19 -10.04
C GLU A 176 -9.33 -20.09 -9.72
N GLY A 177 -8.98 -19.17 -8.79
CA GLY A 177 -9.79 -18.01 -8.45
C GLY A 177 -9.64 -16.85 -9.43
N ALA A 178 -8.54 -16.81 -10.18
CA ALA A 178 -8.23 -15.73 -11.11
C ALA A 178 -9.07 -15.82 -12.40
N LEU A 179 -9.26 -14.68 -13.06
CA LEU A 179 -9.91 -14.58 -14.38
C LEU A 179 -8.89 -14.50 -15.53
N LYS A 180 -7.61 -14.20 -15.22
CA LYS A 180 -6.54 -14.20 -16.22
C LYS A 180 -6.15 -15.63 -16.57
N GLU A 181 -6.17 -15.97 -17.86
CA GLU A 181 -5.88 -17.33 -18.34
C GLU A 181 -4.38 -17.70 -18.23
N ASN A 182 -3.51 -16.81 -18.70
CA ASN A 182 -2.06 -17.04 -18.72
C ASN A 182 -1.38 -16.24 -17.62
N ILE A 183 -1.00 -16.93 -16.55
CA ILE A 183 -0.34 -16.34 -15.37
C ILE A 183 1.04 -16.99 -15.25
N ASP A 184 2.09 -16.16 -15.25
CA ASP A 184 3.43 -16.63 -14.97
C ASP A 184 3.54 -17.03 -13.49
N ILE A 185 3.98 -18.26 -13.24
CA ILE A 185 4.21 -18.78 -11.88
C ILE A 185 5.71 -19.03 -11.73
N LEU A 186 6.29 -18.43 -10.69
CA LEU A 186 7.71 -18.55 -10.38
C LEU A 186 7.89 -19.20 -9.02
N TYR A 187 8.77 -20.21 -8.97
CA TYR A 187 9.19 -20.86 -7.75
C TYR A 187 10.65 -20.51 -7.48
N MET A 188 10.96 -20.07 -6.27
CA MET A 188 12.30 -19.66 -5.84
C MET A 188 12.46 -19.93 -4.33
N ASN A 189 13.59 -19.57 -3.70
CA ASN A 189 13.65 -19.69 -2.25
C ASN A 189 12.92 -18.51 -1.59
N ASN A 190 12.56 -18.65 -0.30
CA ASN A 190 11.84 -17.63 0.45
C ASN A 190 12.56 -16.28 0.45
N THR A 191 13.88 -16.29 0.67
CA THR A 191 14.69 -15.08 0.74
C THR A 191 14.68 -14.29 -0.57
N GLU A 192 14.76 -14.98 -1.72
CA GLU A 192 14.65 -14.34 -3.03
C GLU A 192 13.25 -13.80 -3.28
N ALA A 193 12.20 -14.52 -2.86
CA ALA A 193 10.82 -14.06 -2.99
C ALA A 193 10.53 -12.80 -2.15
N GLU A 194 11.08 -12.74 -0.93
CA GLU A 194 11.05 -11.55 -0.05
C GLU A 194 11.77 -10.37 -0.71
N ALA A 195 12.96 -10.62 -1.27
CA ALA A 195 13.73 -9.62 -1.99
C ALA A 195 12.96 -9.08 -3.21
N VAL A 196 12.32 -9.94 -4.02
CA VAL A 196 11.51 -9.51 -5.17
C VAL A 196 10.45 -8.49 -4.77
N LYS A 197 9.78 -8.69 -3.62
CA LYS A 197 8.77 -7.73 -3.12
C LYS A 197 9.37 -6.36 -2.85
N LEU A 198 10.44 -6.30 -2.07
CA LEU A 198 11.06 -5.04 -1.68
C LEU A 198 11.71 -4.32 -2.86
N PHE A 199 12.41 -5.04 -3.74
CA PHE A 199 13.01 -4.46 -4.94
C PHE A 199 11.96 -3.96 -5.93
N SER A 200 10.84 -4.69 -6.12
CA SER A 200 9.74 -4.23 -6.98
C SER A 200 9.17 -2.89 -6.49
N ASN A 201 8.84 -2.77 -5.20
CA ASN A 201 8.31 -1.54 -4.66
C ASN A 201 9.33 -0.40 -4.65
N THR A 202 10.61 -0.70 -4.42
CA THR A 202 11.67 0.30 -4.50
C THR A 202 11.89 0.80 -5.92
N TYR A 203 11.77 -0.06 -6.93
CA TYR A 203 11.82 0.37 -8.33
C TYR A 203 10.65 1.29 -8.70
N LEU A 204 9.44 0.99 -8.23
CA LEU A 204 8.30 1.88 -8.44
C LEU A 204 8.51 3.24 -7.75
N ALA A 205 9.05 3.24 -6.53
CA ALA A 205 9.41 4.46 -5.83
C ALA A 205 10.50 5.26 -6.57
N LEU A 206 11.52 4.59 -7.13
CA LEU A 206 12.54 5.21 -8.00
C LEU A 206 11.90 5.93 -9.17
N ARG A 207 10.95 5.30 -9.86
CA ARG A 207 10.28 5.94 -11.00
C ARG A 207 9.55 7.21 -10.61
N VAL A 208 8.78 7.17 -9.51
CA VAL A 208 8.10 8.38 -9.00
C VAL A 208 9.12 9.45 -8.62
N ALA A 209 10.21 9.07 -7.92
CA ALA A 209 11.27 10.00 -7.55
C ALA A 209 11.93 10.64 -8.77
N TYR A 210 12.23 9.87 -9.80
CA TYR A 210 12.81 10.37 -11.05
C TYR A 210 11.94 11.43 -11.72
N PHE A 211 10.64 11.14 -11.90
CA PHE A 211 9.73 12.09 -12.53
C PHE A 211 9.43 13.31 -11.62
N ASN A 212 9.47 13.15 -10.30
CA ASN A 212 9.40 14.26 -9.36
C ASN A 212 10.63 15.18 -9.44
N GLU A 213 11.83 14.64 -9.58
CA GLU A 213 13.05 15.45 -9.75
C GLU A 213 13.08 16.14 -11.12
N LEU A 214 12.66 15.47 -12.19
CA LEU A 214 12.46 16.06 -13.52
C LEU A 214 11.48 17.24 -13.43
N ASP A 215 10.36 17.07 -12.73
CA ASP A 215 9.36 18.10 -12.52
C ASP A 215 9.91 19.27 -11.71
N THR A 216 10.67 18.99 -10.64
CA THR A 216 11.36 20.02 -9.84
C THR A 216 12.32 20.86 -10.71
N TYR A 217 13.10 20.19 -11.55
CA TYR A 217 14.00 20.87 -12.50
C TYR A 217 13.23 21.77 -13.46
N ALA A 218 12.19 21.24 -14.10
CA ALA A 218 11.39 21.98 -15.06
C ALA A 218 10.70 23.19 -14.40
N GLU A 219 10.11 23.02 -13.22
CA GLU A 219 9.46 24.10 -12.46
C GLU A 219 10.43 25.23 -12.14
N LEU A 220 11.62 24.92 -11.59
CA LEU A 220 12.62 25.92 -11.25
C LEU A 220 13.27 26.61 -12.46
N LYS A 221 13.25 25.97 -13.63
CA LYS A 221 13.78 26.51 -14.90
C LYS A 221 12.73 27.17 -15.77
N GLY A 222 11.45 27.19 -15.36
CA GLY A 222 10.35 27.73 -16.13
C GLY A 222 10.05 26.96 -17.42
N LEU A 223 10.30 25.63 -17.41
CA LEU A 223 10.08 24.75 -18.55
C LEU A 223 8.71 24.04 -18.44
N SER A 224 8.20 23.53 -19.56
CA SER A 224 7.01 22.68 -19.59
C SER A 224 7.36 21.26 -19.12
N THR A 225 7.05 20.93 -17.87
CA THR A 225 7.22 19.58 -17.33
C THR A 225 6.50 18.54 -18.19
N LYS A 226 5.26 18.86 -18.61
CA LYS A 226 4.44 17.95 -19.41
C LYS A 226 5.11 17.56 -20.71
N ASP A 227 5.62 18.54 -21.47
CA ASP A 227 6.26 18.28 -22.77
C ASP A 227 7.53 17.44 -22.61
N ILE A 228 8.29 17.67 -21.52
CA ILE A 228 9.50 16.89 -21.23
C ILE A 228 9.12 15.44 -20.89
N ILE A 229 8.13 15.23 -20.01
CA ILE A 229 7.69 13.88 -19.64
C ILE A 229 7.11 13.14 -20.85
N ASP A 230 6.26 13.80 -21.64
CA ASP A 230 5.67 13.20 -22.84
C ASP A 230 6.78 12.76 -23.82
N GLY A 231 7.78 13.62 -24.04
CA GLY A 231 8.91 13.27 -24.91
C GLY A 231 9.76 12.11 -24.38
N VAL A 232 10.08 12.11 -23.09
CA VAL A 232 10.86 11.04 -22.44
C VAL A 232 10.12 9.70 -22.49
N CYS A 233 8.81 9.73 -22.23
CA CYS A 233 7.99 8.51 -22.13
C CYS A 233 7.65 7.88 -23.48
N LEU A 234 7.88 8.56 -24.61
CA LEU A 234 7.76 7.97 -25.95
C LEU A 234 8.79 6.86 -26.23
N ASP A 235 9.91 6.83 -25.51
CA ASP A 235 10.84 5.70 -25.58
C ASP A 235 10.19 4.47 -24.94
N PRO A 236 9.97 3.35 -25.70
CA PRO A 236 9.31 2.16 -25.19
C PRO A 236 10.07 1.46 -24.05
N ARG A 237 11.37 1.74 -23.90
CA ARG A 237 12.18 1.24 -22.77
C ARG A 237 11.88 1.98 -21.47
N ILE A 238 11.31 3.20 -21.57
CA ILE A 238 10.92 4.03 -20.42
C ILE A 238 9.41 3.88 -20.16
N GLY A 239 8.58 4.15 -21.16
CA GLY A 239 7.12 4.07 -21.05
C GLY A 239 6.52 5.09 -20.07
N ASP A 240 5.20 5.06 -19.94
CA ASP A 240 4.41 6.05 -19.19
C ASP A 240 3.91 5.58 -17.81
N HIS A 241 4.50 4.51 -17.26
CA HIS A 241 4.15 3.98 -15.95
C HIS A 241 4.76 4.84 -14.83
N TYR A 242 3.96 5.21 -13.83
CA TYR A 242 4.41 5.99 -12.67
C TYR A 242 5.14 7.30 -13.06
N ASN A 243 4.69 7.95 -14.14
CA ASN A 243 5.30 9.17 -14.69
C ASN A 243 4.61 10.46 -14.27
N ASN A 244 3.47 10.38 -13.55
CA ASN A 244 2.74 11.56 -13.10
C ASN A 244 3.39 12.16 -11.85
N PRO A 245 3.87 13.41 -11.90
CA PRO A 245 4.45 14.05 -10.74
C PRO A 245 3.49 14.15 -9.55
N SER A 246 4.06 14.19 -8.37
CA SER A 246 3.35 14.25 -7.11
C SER A 246 4.15 15.04 -6.07
N PHE A 247 3.60 15.17 -4.86
CA PHE A 247 4.31 15.77 -3.73
C PHE A 247 5.36 14.86 -3.08
N GLY A 248 5.47 13.64 -3.59
CA GLY A 248 6.37 12.58 -3.20
C GLY A 248 5.72 11.23 -3.44
N TYR A 249 6.51 10.14 -3.49
CA TYR A 249 5.90 8.82 -3.42
C TYR A 249 5.35 8.57 -2.01
N GLY A 250 4.16 8.01 -1.94
CA GLY A 250 3.42 7.84 -0.69
C GLY A 250 2.56 6.59 -0.73
N GLY A 251 1.52 6.59 0.08
CA GLY A 251 0.72 5.42 0.40
C GLY A 251 1.42 4.57 1.46
N TYR A 252 0.79 3.47 1.86
CA TYR A 252 1.31 2.64 2.93
C TYR A 252 2.60 1.89 2.54
N CYS A 253 2.69 1.39 1.29
CA CYS A 253 3.73 0.44 0.90
C CYS A 253 5.06 1.08 0.51
N LEU A 254 5.07 2.04 -0.44
CA LEU A 254 6.32 2.52 -1.02
C LEU A 254 7.28 3.15 0.02
N PRO A 255 6.82 4.05 0.93
CA PRO A 255 7.73 4.65 1.91
C PRO A 255 8.32 3.64 2.91
N LYS A 256 7.53 2.67 3.37
CA LYS A 256 8.02 1.69 4.35
C LYS A 256 8.93 0.65 3.72
N ASP A 257 8.62 0.18 2.50
CA ASP A 257 9.36 -0.88 1.83
C ASP A 257 10.73 -0.37 1.34
N THR A 258 10.82 0.88 0.86
CA THR A 258 12.10 1.51 0.49
C THR A 258 13.02 1.69 1.69
N ARG A 259 12.47 2.13 2.84
CA ARG A 259 13.26 2.26 4.08
C ARG A 259 13.71 0.89 4.60
N GLN A 260 12.83 -0.12 4.55
CA GLN A 260 13.20 -1.48 4.93
C GLN A 260 14.30 -2.04 4.02
N LEU A 261 14.19 -1.84 2.70
CA LEU A 261 15.26 -2.27 1.79
C LEU A 261 16.57 -1.56 2.09
N LEU A 262 16.55 -0.25 2.35
CA LEU A 262 17.74 0.51 2.75
C LEU A 262 18.36 -0.06 4.04
N ALA A 263 17.54 -0.43 5.03
CA ALA A 263 18.03 -1.08 6.25
C ALA A 263 18.70 -2.44 5.99
N ASN A 264 18.20 -3.21 5.01
CA ASN A 264 18.81 -4.47 4.58
C ASN A 264 20.18 -4.27 3.88
N TYR A 265 20.49 -3.06 3.42
CA TYR A 265 21.76 -2.72 2.76
C TYR A 265 22.90 -2.33 3.73
N ARG A 266 22.72 -2.50 5.04
CA ARG A 266 23.68 -2.04 6.06
C ARG A 266 25.13 -2.39 5.72
N ASP A 267 25.37 -3.61 5.24
CA ASP A 267 26.72 -4.14 4.95
C ASP A 267 26.93 -4.37 3.43
N VAL A 268 26.06 -3.79 2.60
CA VAL A 268 26.12 -3.94 1.14
C VAL A 268 26.39 -2.58 0.49
N PRO A 269 27.37 -2.46 -0.42
CA PRO A 269 27.63 -1.20 -1.14
C PRO A 269 26.39 -0.73 -1.91
N GLN A 270 26.01 0.53 -1.73
CA GLN A 270 24.87 1.13 -2.42
C GLN A 270 24.97 2.66 -2.44
N ASN A 271 24.33 3.28 -3.42
CA ASN A 271 24.10 4.73 -3.50
C ASN A 271 22.63 5.00 -3.88
N MET A 272 22.12 4.26 -4.86
CA MET A 272 20.81 4.49 -5.44
C MET A 272 19.68 4.26 -4.43
N ILE A 273 19.75 3.20 -3.62
CA ILE A 273 18.68 2.87 -2.65
C ILE A 273 18.52 4.00 -1.64
N LYS A 274 19.64 4.54 -1.13
CA LYS A 274 19.64 5.72 -0.26
C LYS A 274 19.10 6.95 -0.99
N ALA A 275 19.54 7.20 -2.23
CA ALA A 275 19.09 8.33 -3.01
C ALA A 275 17.56 8.31 -3.24
N ILE A 276 16.96 7.15 -3.44
CA ILE A 276 15.50 7.01 -3.57
C ILE A 276 14.80 7.48 -2.27
N VAL A 277 15.29 7.07 -1.12
CA VAL A 277 14.72 7.46 0.17
C VAL A 277 14.89 8.97 0.41
N ASP A 278 16.09 9.49 0.18
CA ASP A 278 16.42 10.90 0.40
C ASP A 278 15.65 11.82 -0.57
N SER A 279 15.48 11.42 -1.84
CA SER A 279 14.78 12.21 -2.86
C SER A 279 13.33 12.50 -2.48
N ASN A 280 12.69 11.58 -1.75
CA ASN A 280 11.31 11.79 -1.31
C ASN A 280 11.20 12.90 -0.25
N GLU A 281 12.15 12.99 0.66
CA GLU A 281 12.21 14.09 1.65
C GLU A 281 12.57 15.42 0.97
N THR A 282 13.53 15.40 0.05
CA THR A 282 13.88 16.57 -0.77
C THR A 282 12.67 17.10 -1.55
N ARG A 283 11.87 16.20 -2.15
CA ARG A 283 10.66 16.60 -2.87
C ARG A 283 9.63 17.27 -1.98
N LYS A 284 9.33 16.72 -0.81
CA LYS A 284 8.37 17.30 0.15
C LYS A 284 8.83 18.69 0.62
N SER A 285 10.12 18.85 0.86
CA SER A 285 10.71 20.16 1.23
C SER A 285 10.62 21.16 0.07
N HIS A 286 10.87 20.73 -1.17
CA HIS A 286 10.71 21.57 -2.36
C HIS A 286 9.27 22.07 -2.47
N ILE A 287 8.26 21.21 -2.37
CA ILE A 287 6.84 21.58 -2.43
C ILE A 287 6.51 22.63 -1.36
N ALA A 288 6.93 22.40 -0.11
CA ALA A 288 6.73 23.38 0.96
C ALA A 288 7.38 24.74 0.66
N ASN A 289 8.61 24.76 0.15
CA ASN A 289 9.31 25.98 -0.23
C ASN A 289 8.61 26.75 -1.36
N MET A 290 8.04 26.04 -2.35
CA MET A 290 7.27 26.66 -3.44
C MET A 290 6.00 27.35 -2.94
N ILE A 291 5.37 26.79 -1.90
CA ILE A 291 4.22 27.41 -1.24
C ILE A 291 4.65 28.63 -0.43
N LEU A 292 5.67 28.49 0.41
CA LEU A 292 6.18 29.59 1.24
C LEU A 292 6.67 30.79 0.43
N SER A 293 7.22 30.56 -0.77
CA SER A 293 7.65 31.63 -1.67
C SER A 293 6.51 32.53 -2.16
N GLN A 294 5.26 32.10 -2.02
CA GLN A 294 4.06 32.87 -2.36
C GLN A 294 3.52 33.70 -1.18
N ASN A 295 4.16 33.59 0.00
CA ASN A 295 3.80 34.30 1.23
C ASN A 295 2.31 34.18 1.62
N PRO A 296 1.72 32.97 1.68
CA PRO A 296 0.35 32.80 2.13
C PRO A 296 0.25 32.99 3.66
N ASN A 297 -0.90 33.51 4.14
CA ASN A 297 -1.24 33.47 5.55
C ASN A 297 -1.91 32.12 5.89
N THR A 298 -2.75 31.61 4.99
CA THR A 298 -3.51 30.39 5.22
C THR A 298 -3.33 29.41 4.03
N VAL A 299 -2.90 28.19 4.37
CA VAL A 299 -2.74 27.10 3.40
C VAL A 299 -3.82 26.04 3.63
N GLY A 300 -4.66 25.82 2.63
CA GLY A 300 -5.65 24.75 2.62
C GLY A 300 -5.04 23.44 2.09
N ILE A 301 -5.23 22.36 2.79
CA ILE A 301 -4.85 21.00 2.37
C ILE A 301 -6.11 20.30 1.86
N TYR A 302 -6.13 20.05 0.54
CA TYR A 302 -7.23 19.33 -0.08
C TYR A 302 -6.91 17.84 -0.12
N ARG A 303 -7.55 17.07 0.74
CA ARG A 303 -7.41 15.65 1.02
C ARG A 303 -6.05 15.25 1.59
N LEU A 304 -6.12 14.31 2.49
CA LEU A 304 -4.93 13.73 3.15
C LEU A 304 -4.44 12.45 2.44
N THR A 305 -5.25 11.88 1.55
CA THR A 305 -4.92 10.67 0.81
C THR A 305 -4.05 10.96 -0.40
N MET A 306 -3.21 9.98 -0.78
CA MET A 306 -2.39 10.06 -2.00
C MET A 306 -3.17 9.67 -3.25
N LYS A 307 -4.13 8.76 -3.10
CA LYS A 307 -4.93 8.19 -4.18
C LYS A 307 -6.39 8.57 -4.00
N LYS A 308 -7.07 8.77 -5.11
CA LYS A 308 -8.46 9.19 -5.14
C LYS A 308 -9.40 8.24 -4.39
N ASP A 309 -9.15 6.93 -4.49
CA ASP A 309 -10.04 5.87 -3.97
C ASP A 309 -9.42 5.16 -2.74
N SER A 310 -8.50 5.81 -2.01
CA SER A 310 -7.91 5.30 -0.78
C SER A 310 -8.43 6.06 0.44
N ASP A 311 -8.65 5.35 1.52
CA ASP A 311 -8.93 5.87 2.87
C ASP A 311 -7.69 5.90 3.77
N ASN A 312 -6.55 5.43 3.25
CA ASN A 312 -5.31 5.33 3.99
C ASN A 312 -4.40 6.55 3.79
N PHE A 313 -4.42 7.45 4.77
CA PHE A 313 -3.57 8.66 4.77
C PHE A 313 -2.33 8.57 5.68
N ARG A 314 -2.07 7.41 6.33
CA ARG A 314 -1.03 7.27 7.36
C ARG A 314 0.39 7.63 6.89
N ALA A 315 0.74 7.32 5.66
CA ALA A 315 2.07 7.60 5.09
C ALA A 315 1.99 8.44 3.80
N SER A 316 0.96 9.28 3.70
CA SER A 316 0.78 10.19 2.56
C SER A 316 1.90 11.25 2.54
N ALA A 317 2.45 11.53 1.35
CA ALA A 317 3.47 12.55 1.16
C ALA A 317 3.02 13.95 1.61
N ILE A 318 1.70 14.24 1.54
CA ILE A 318 1.14 15.52 1.98
C ILE A 318 1.40 15.78 3.47
N GLN A 319 1.44 14.73 4.33
CA GLN A 319 1.76 14.92 5.75
C GLN A 319 3.18 15.41 5.97
N GLY A 320 4.15 14.94 5.17
CA GLY A 320 5.51 15.48 5.21
C GLY A 320 5.59 16.93 4.72
N VAL A 321 4.77 17.30 3.74
CA VAL A 321 4.65 18.71 3.30
C VAL A 321 4.04 19.55 4.42
N ILE A 322 2.97 19.09 5.09
CA ILE A 322 2.36 19.75 6.24
C ILE A 322 3.42 19.95 7.36
N SER A 323 4.19 18.92 7.68
CA SER A 323 5.26 19.00 8.68
C SER A 323 6.33 20.04 8.35
N ASN A 324 6.69 20.18 7.05
CA ASN A 324 7.63 21.21 6.63
C ASN A 324 7.00 22.63 6.73
N LEU A 325 5.73 22.77 6.40
CA LEU A 325 5.01 24.04 6.49
C LEU A 325 4.78 24.47 7.95
N SER A 326 4.53 23.52 8.86
CA SER A 326 4.23 23.81 10.27
C SER A 326 5.37 24.48 11.07
N ASN A 327 6.59 24.49 10.52
CA ASN A 327 7.72 25.19 11.11
C ASN A 327 7.71 26.71 10.80
N HIS A 328 6.70 27.19 10.10
CA HIS A 328 6.56 28.59 9.68
C HIS A 328 5.27 29.19 10.25
N ASP A 329 5.23 30.52 10.33
CA ASP A 329 4.06 31.27 10.84
C ASP A 329 2.95 31.36 9.77
N ILE A 330 2.26 30.25 9.57
CA ILE A 330 1.14 30.09 8.63
C ILE A 330 0.03 29.24 9.24
N ASP A 331 -1.21 29.58 8.94
CA ASP A 331 -2.37 28.78 9.29
C ASP A 331 -2.55 27.62 8.31
N ILE A 332 -2.85 26.43 8.82
CA ILE A 332 -3.14 25.24 7.99
C ILE A 332 -4.58 24.79 8.24
N LEU A 333 -5.34 24.64 7.17
CA LEU A 333 -6.71 24.10 7.17
C LEU A 333 -6.74 22.80 6.38
N ILE A 334 -7.55 21.85 6.82
CA ILE A 334 -7.71 20.55 6.13
C ILE A 334 -9.13 20.40 5.64
N TYR A 335 -9.30 19.99 4.40
CA TYR A 335 -10.55 19.47 3.84
C TYR A 335 -10.36 18.00 3.46
N GLU A 336 -10.97 17.10 4.23
CA GLU A 336 -10.99 15.66 3.97
C GLU A 336 -12.37 15.10 4.22
N PRO A 337 -13.14 14.82 3.15
CA PRO A 337 -14.56 14.41 3.28
C PRO A 337 -14.77 13.12 4.07
N THR A 338 -13.74 12.28 4.19
CA THR A 338 -13.81 11.01 4.94
C THR A 338 -13.62 11.19 6.45
N LEU A 339 -13.17 12.37 6.89
CA LEU A 339 -12.97 12.69 8.31
C LEU A 339 -14.15 13.46 8.87
N THR A 340 -14.75 12.96 9.96
CA THR A 340 -15.84 13.61 10.70
C THR A 340 -15.35 14.31 11.97
N ILE A 341 -14.06 14.27 12.26
CA ILE A 341 -13.45 14.90 13.44
C ILE A 341 -13.13 16.38 13.18
N PRO A 342 -13.24 17.27 14.18
CA PRO A 342 -13.02 18.71 14.00
C PRO A 342 -11.53 19.08 13.83
N TYR A 343 -10.61 18.23 14.28
CA TYR A 343 -9.16 18.46 14.19
C TYR A 343 -8.42 17.20 13.80
N PHE A 344 -7.42 17.33 12.95
CA PHE A 344 -6.49 16.27 12.60
C PHE A 344 -5.05 16.75 12.87
N ASN A 345 -4.31 16.06 13.72
CA ASN A 345 -2.94 16.42 14.15
C ASN A 345 -2.82 17.91 14.61
N GLY A 346 -3.87 18.44 15.27
CA GLY A 346 -3.90 19.82 15.74
C GLY A 346 -4.39 20.86 14.72
N TYR A 347 -4.61 20.47 13.46
CA TYR A 347 -5.11 21.35 12.40
C TYR A 347 -6.65 21.22 12.27
N PRO A 348 -7.38 22.34 12.09
CA PRO A 348 -8.82 22.31 11.93
C PRO A 348 -9.23 21.61 10.63
N VAL A 349 -10.24 20.75 10.72
CA VAL A 349 -10.86 20.05 9.58
C VAL A 349 -12.14 20.79 9.23
N ILE A 350 -12.19 21.34 8.03
CA ILE A 350 -13.34 22.09 7.51
C ILE A 350 -14.21 21.14 6.70
N GLN A 351 -15.49 21.01 7.05
CA GLN A 351 -16.42 20.10 6.37
C GLN A 351 -17.06 20.71 5.14
N ASP A 352 -17.26 22.02 5.14
CA ASP A 352 -17.83 22.75 4.02
C ASP A 352 -16.73 23.16 3.03
N PHE A 353 -16.90 22.77 1.76
CA PHE A 353 -15.89 23.04 0.72
C PHE A 353 -15.79 24.53 0.38
N ASP A 354 -16.91 25.26 0.40
CA ASP A 354 -16.90 26.67 0.05
C ASP A 354 -16.25 27.49 1.17
N GLU A 355 -16.55 27.21 2.45
CA GLU A 355 -15.82 27.77 3.60
C GLU A 355 -14.31 27.46 3.51
N PHE A 356 -13.94 26.21 3.22
CA PHE A 356 -12.54 25.83 3.06
C PHE A 356 -11.83 26.65 2.00
N THR A 357 -12.46 26.81 0.83
CA THR A 357 -11.86 27.55 -0.30
C THR A 357 -11.81 29.05 -0.08
N GLU A 358 -12.78 29.64 0.63
CA GLU A 358 -12.79 31.05 1.00
C GLU A 358 -11.67 31.40 1.97
N ARG A 359 -11.46 30.56 3.00
CA ARG A 359 -10.46 30.76 4.05
C ARG A 359 -9.02 30.46 3.61
N SER A 360 -8.83 29.73 2.52
CA SER A 360 -7.50 29.37 2.02
C SER A 360 -6.99 30.42 1.03
N ASP A 361 -5.76 30.92 1.23
CA ASP A 361 -5.05 31.73 0.22
C ASP A 361 -4.54 30.84 -0.92
N ILE A 362 -3.95 29.69 -0.55
CA ILE A 362 -3.46 28.66 -1.46
C ILE A 362 -4.02 27.30 -1.03
N ILE A 363 -4.40 26.48 -1.99
CA ILE A 363 -4.89 25.12 -1.77
C ILE A 363 -3.90 24.12 -2.33
N LEU A 364 -3.34 23.26 -1.49
CA LEU A 364 -2.50 22.13 -1.91
C LEU A 364 -3.36 20.93 -2.24
N ALA A 365 -3.19 20.42 -3.45
CA ALA A 365 -3.87 19.20 -3.89
C ALA A 365 -2.87 18.26 -4.58
N ASN A 366 -2.63 17.08 -3.99
CA ASN A 366 -1.74 16.10 -4.63
C ASN A 366 -2.32 15.57 -5.93
N ARG A 367 -3.66 15.49 -6.02
CA ARG A 367 -4.40 15.14 -7.24
C ARG A 367 -5.46 16.20 -7.54
N LEU A 368 -5.63 16.49 -8.83
CA LEU A 368 -6.62 17.47 -9.29
C LEU A 368 -7.98 16.79 -9.46
N GLU A 369 -8.95 17.17 -8.62
CA GLU A 369 -10.31 16.68 -8.68
C GLU A 369 -11.31 17.73 -9.19
N LYS A 370 -12.48 17.29 -9.67
CA LYS A 370 -13.51 18.18 -10.25
C LYS A 370 -13.88 19.38 -9.35
N PRO A 371 -14.08 19.26 -8.03
CA PRO A 371 -14.41 20.40 -7.19
C PRO A 371 -13.38 21.53 -7.27
N LEU A 372 -12.10 21.21 -7.41
CA LEU A 372 -11.00 22.18 -7.46
C LEU A 372 -10.98 23.02 -8.74
N THR A 373 -11.68 22.61 -9.80
CA THR A 373 -11.70 23.36 -11.08
C THR A 373 -12.30 24.75 -10.92
N ARG A 374 -13.29 24.95 -10.01
CA ARG A 374 -13.91 26.26 -9.71
C ARG A 374 -12.92 27.23 -9.07
N VAL A 375 -11.94 26.75 -8.35
CA VAL A 375 -10.95 27.56 -7.60
C VAL A 375 -9.52 27.34 -8.11
N ARG A 376 -9.37 26.93 -9.36
CA ARG A 376 -8.10 26.52 -9.97
C ARG A 376 -6.95 27.52 -9.76
N LYS A 377 -7.27 28.82 -9.68
CA LYS A 377 -6.27 29.89 -9.49
C LYS A 377 -5.59 29.86 -8.10
N LYS A 378 -6.27 29.29 -7.09
CA LYS A 378 -5.73 29.10 -5.74
C LYS A 378 -5.04 27.74 -5.57
N VAL A 379 -5.17 26.81 -6.55
CA VAL A 379 -4.71 25.42 -6.39
C VAL A 379 -3.28 25.27 -6.87
N TYR A 380 -2.41 24.87 -5.96
CA TYR A 380 -1.10 24.34 -6.26
C TYR A 380 -1.16 22.81 -6.35
N THR A 381 -0.81 22.28 -7.48
CA THR A 381 -0.73 20.83 -7.75
C THR A 381 0.35 20.55 -8.77
N ARG A 382 0.95 19.36 -8.71
CA ARG A 382 1.89 18.86 -9.71
C ARG A 382 1.31 17.72 -10.54
N ASP A 383 0.01 17.44 -10.37
CA ASP A 383 -0.74 16.46 -11.15
C ASP A 383 -0.94 16.95 -12.59
N LEU A 384 -0.32 16.25 -13.55
CA LEU A 384 -0.37 16.58 -14.97
C LEU A 384 -1.35 15.71 -15.76
N TYR A 385 -1.66 14.51 -15.27
CA TYR A 385 -2.39 13.50 -16.04
C TYR A 385 -3.66 13.02 -15.35
N SER A 386 -3.97 13.48 -14.13
CA SER A 386 -5.13 13.04 -13.33
C SER A 386 -5.20 11.52 -13.15
N LYS A 387 -4.03 10.87 -13.09
CA LYS A 387 -3.86 9.41 -12.91
C LYS A 387 -2.82 9.12 -11.83
N ASP A 388 -2.92 7.94 -11.22
CA ASP A 388 -1.94 7.38 -10.26
C ASP A 388 -0.85 6.56 -10.97
#